data_4e0f26215df8167cd45f541b1f38365d
#
_entry.id   4e0f26215df8167cd45f541b1f38365d
#
_cell.length_a   1.000
_cell.length_b   1.000
_cell.length_c   1.000
_cell.angle_alpha   90.00
_cell.angle_beta   90.00
_cell.angle_gamma   90.00
#
_symmetry.space_group_name_H-M   'P 1'
#
loop_
_entity.id
_entity.type
_entity.pdbx_description
1 polymer ?
#
loop_
_entity_poly.entity_id
_entity_poly.type
_entity_poly.pdbx_seq_one_letter_code
_entity_poly.pdbx_strand_id
1 'polypeptide(L)'
;MDALVFIIAMILGGVVTWQIFNWYYTKKFKTPAQDVATESHILLERIEKVFKVVLAEGYFTEIYDHNEKRDFFGIFKTHSKALVVAKAKVSVGYDFSKMRFRRDHASRTLIIEHFADPEIISIDTDYKFYDINQGILNKFDNEDYNAILVEAKKLMQEKAQASELPEIAQKQVQFMMQQLCVSAGWKLEHEKILEPLKTLQVAIDEHKK
;
A
#
# COMPACT_ATOMS: atom_id res chain seq x y z
N MET A 1 60.43 53.46 25.50
CA MET A 1 59.54 53.35 24.33
C MET A 1 59.16 51.90 24.06
N ASP A 2 59.96 50.95 24.52
CA ASP A 2 59.77 49.52 24.16
C ASP A 2 58.54 48.83 24.80
N ALA A 3 58.20 49.21 26.05
CA ALA A 3 57.06 48.65 26.75
C ALA A 3 55.66 48.98 26.07
N LEU A 4 55.58 50.16 25.49
CA LEU A 4 54.34 50.62 24.85
C LEU A 4 54.19 49.94 23.49
N VAL A 5 55.22 49.67 22.75
CA VAL A 5 55.24 48.88 21.50
C VAL A 5 54.87 47.43 21.76
N PHE A 6 55.32 46.83 22.89
CA PHE A 6 54.98 45.49 23.30
C PHE A 6 53.50 45.34 23.61
N ILE A 7 52.91 46.33 24.33
CA ILE A 7 51.49 46.31 24.65
C ILE A 7 50.63 46.43 23.38
N ILE A 8 51.02 47.32 22.46
CA ILE A 8 50.27 47.47 21.19
C ILE A 8 50.36 46.19 20.35
N ALA A 9 51.54 45.56 20.26
CA ALA A 9 51.72 44.30 19.55
C ALA A 9 50.89 43.17 20.15
N MET A 10 50.76 43.11 21.48
CA MET A 10 49.95 42.11 22.19
C MET A 10 48.43 42.29 21.92
N ILE A 11 47.95 43.55 21.92
CA ILE A 11 46.56 43.85 21.60
C ILE A 11 46.23 43.53 20.14
N LEU A 12 47.10 43.89 19.20
CA LEU A 12 46.94 43.56 17.78
C LEU A 12 46.94 42.06 17.54
N GLY A 13 47.84 41.32 18.16
CA GLY A 13 47.89 39.86 18.10
C GLY A 13 46.62 39.21 18.64
N GLY A 14 46.10 39.74 19.76
CA GLY A 14 44.84 39.27 20.35
C GLY A 14 43.63 39.49 19.44
N VAL A 15 43.52 40.65 18.82
CA VAL A 15 42.41 40.97 17.89
C VAL A 15 42.47 40.10 16.63
N VAL A 16 43.66 39.92 16.07
CA VAL A 16 43.83 39.04 14.88
C VAL A 16 43.49 37.60 15.21
N THR A 17 43.97 37.09 16.33
CA THR A 17 43.65 35.74 16.81
C THR A 17 42.14 35.55 17.05
N TRP A 18 41.49 36.53 17.69
CA TRP A 18 40.03 36.52 17.89
C TRP A 18 39.30 36.51 16.57
N GLN A 19 39.72 37.28 15.58
CA GLN A 19 39.05 37.38 14.28
C GLN A 19 39.21 36.10 13.47
N ILE A 20 40.39 35.46 13.48
CA ILE A 20 40.66 34.16 12.86
C ILE A 20 39.84 33.07 13.55
N PHE A 21 39.80 33.06 14.88
CA PHE A 21 39.04 32.11 15.67
C PHE A 21 37.51 32.22 15.39
N ASN A 22 37.00 33.44 15.41
CA ASN A 22 35.59 33.70 15.13
C ASN A 22 35.19 33.30 13.68
N TRP A 23 36.05 33.59 12.70
CA TRP A 23 35.85 33.19 11.30
C TRP A 23 35.88 31.66 11.12
N TYR A 24 36.80 30.98 11.81
CA TYR A 24 36.92 29.53 11.77
C TYR A 24 35.72 28.84 12.44
N TYR A 25 35.31 29.33 13.61
CA TYR A 25 34.17 28.79 14.33
C TYR A 25 32.85 29.06 13.62
N THR A 26 32.64 30.25 13.10
CA THR A 26 31.41 30.56 12.36
C THR A 26 31.28 29.78 11.06
N LYS A 27 32.41 29.42 10.39
CA LYS A 27 32.36 28.51 9.24
C LYS A 27 32.10 27.06 9.60
N LYS A 28 32.63 26.60 10.73
CA LYS A 28 32.58 25.17 11.10
C LYS A 28 31.27 24.80 11.82
N PHE A 29 30.59 25.72 12.47
CA PHE A 29 29.40 25.50 13.23
C PHE A 29 28.12 26.10 12.62
N LYS A 30 28.21 26.76 11.49
CA LYS A 30 27.02 26.92 10.65
C LYS A 30 26.80 25.59 9.94
N THR A 31 26.16 24.66 10.65
CA THR A 31 25.39 23.63 10.00
C THR A 31 24.41 24.40 9.09
N PRO A 32 24.44 24.27 7.76
CA PRO A 32 23.36 24.79 6.97
C PRO A 32 22.10 24.17 7.56
N ALA A 33 21.21 24.99 8.09
CA ALA A 33 19.85 24.56 8.31
C ALA A 33 19.43 24.06 6.93
N GLN A 34 19.32 22.75 6.81
CA GLN A 34 18.83 22.11 5.61
C GLN A 34 17.35 22.48 5.61
N ASP A 35 17.04 23.62 4.99
CA ASP A 35 15.67 23.96 4.63
C ASP A 35 15.22 22.86 3.69
N VAL A 36 14.67 21.78 4.26
CA VAL A 36 13.97 20.76 3.50
C VAL A 36 12.63 21.39 3.09
N ALA A 37 12.70 22.17 2.02
CA ALA A 37 11.48 22.60 1.35
C ALA A 37 10.86 21.38 0.70
N THR A 38 9.87 20.80 1.36
CA THR A 38 9.06 19.75 0.77
C THR A 38 7.99 20.43 -0.09
N GLU A 39 8.27 20.53 -1.37
CA GLU A 39 7.26 20.95 -2.34
C GLU A 39 6.40 19.74 -2.70
N SER A 40 5.10 19.81 -2.43
CA SER A 40 4.15 18.80 -2.87
C SER A 40 3.26 19.39 -3.96
N HIS A 41 3.25 18.75 -5.11
CA HIS A 41 2.35 19.08 -6.20
C HIS A 41 1.23 18.04 -6.24
N ILE A 42 -0.02 18.52 -6.11
CA ILE A 42 -1.20 17.66 -6.28
C ILE A 42 -1.57 17.69 -7.76
N LEU A 43 -1.39 16.56 -8.43
CA LEU A 43 -1.84 16.38 -9.81
C LEU A 43 -3.15 15.58 -9.79
N LEU A 44 -4.25 16.24 -10.13
CA LEU A 44 -5.53 15.57 -10.33
C LEU A 44 -5.65 15.17 -11.82
N GLU A 45 -5.44 13.89 -12.10
CA GLU A 45 -5.47 13.38 -13.47
C GLU A 45 -6.90 13.12 -13.96
N ARG A 46 -7.78 12.61 -13.08
CA ARG A 46 -9.10 12.15 -13.49
C ARG A 46 -10.11 12.14 -12.35
N ILE A 47 -11.35 12.51 -12.66
CA ILE A 47 -12.51 12.33 -11.78
C ILE A 47 -13.50 11.40 -12.48
N GLU A 48 -13.89 10.31 -11.83
CA GLU A 48 -14.89 9.38 -12.30
C GLU A 48 -16.06 9.26 -11.31
N LYS A 49 -17.27 9.11 -11.86
CA LYS A 49 -18.42 8.71 -11.05
C LYS A 49 -18.38 7.20 -10.84
N VAL A 50 -18.29 6.78 -9.58
CA VAL A 50 -18.35 5.37 -9.21
C VAL A 50 -19.46 5.15 -8.19
N PHE A 51 -20.09 3.96 -8.23
CA PHE A 51 -21.04 3.54 -7.21
C PHE A 51 -20.59 2.20 -6.65
N LYS A 52 -19.58 2.25 -5.78
CA LYS A 52 -19.01 1.09 -5.10
C LYS A 52 -19.39 1.12 -3.63
N VAL A 53 -19.79 -0.04 -3.10
CA VAL A 53 -20.20 -0.21 -1.70
C VAL A 53 -19.30 -1.26 -1.06
N VAL A 54 -18.60 -0.88 0.00
CA VAL A 54 -17.82 -1.81 0.83
C VAL A 54 -18.77 -2.54 1.76
N LEU A 55 -18.67 -3.86 1.82
CA LEU A 55 -19.57 -4.73 2.57
C LEU A 55 -18.85 -5.68 3.53
N ALA A 56 -17.55 -5.90 3.33
CA ALA A 56 -16.71 -6.66 4.23
C ALA A 56 -15.30 -6.05 4.30
N GLU A 57 -14.69 -6.10 5.48
CA GLU A 57 -13.30 -5.70 5.68
C GLU A 57 -12.55 -6.79 6.43
N GLY A 58 -11.34 -7.07 5.97
CA GLY A 58 -10.44 -8.03 6.59
C GLY A 58 -9.08 -7.43 6.86
N TYR A 59 -8.45 -7.88 7.95
CA TYR A 59 -7.09 -7.48 8.32
C TYR A 59 -6.17 -8.68 8.17
N PHE A 60 -5.15 -8.53 7.35
CA PHE A 60 -4.16 -9.55 7.06
C PHE A 60 -2.80 -9.12 7.56
N THR A 61 -2.03 -10.09 8.06
CA THR A 61 -0.63 -9.89 8.40
C THR A 61 0.15 -11.06 7.84
N GLU A 62 1.11 -10.77 7.00
CA GLU A 62 1.96 -11.76 6.36
C GLU A 62 3.43 -11.44 6.54
N ILE A 63 4.23 -12.48 6.61
CA ILE A 63 5.69 -12.38 6.61
C ILE A 63 6.17 -12.83 5.25
N TYR A 64 6.69 -11.89 4.48
CA TYR A 64 7.26 -12.15 3.16
C TYR A 64 8.78 -12.30 3.29
N ASP A 65 9.29 -13.47 2.93
CA ASP A 65 10.73 -13.78 2.94
C ASP A 65 11.24 -13.77 1.49
N HIS A 66 11.91 -12.69 1.13
CA HIS A 66 12.55 -12.54 -0.17
C HIS A 66 13.99 -13.02 -0.10
N ASN A 67 14.28 -14.09 -0.85
CA ASN A 67 15.63 -14.66 -0.96
C ASN A 67 16.07 -14.57 -2.42
N GLU A 68 17.04 -13.73 -2.70
CA GLU A 68 17.64 -13.63 -4.02
C GLU A 68 19.06 -14.20 -4.02
N LYS A 69 19.32 -15.07 -4.98
CA LYS A 69 20.66 -15.63 -5.24
C LYS A 69 21.12 -15.11 -6.59
N ARG A 70 22.15 -14.28 -6.59
CA ARG A 70 22.82 -13.84 -7.83
C ARG A 70 24.16 -14.53 -7.96
N ASP A 71 24.41 -15.19 -9.10
CA ASP A 71 25.69 -15.75 -9.43
C ASP A 71 26.49 -14.76 -10.28
N PHE A 72 27.58 -14.26 -9.72
CA PHE A 72 28.53 -13.42 -10.46
C PHE A 72 29.61 -14.30 -11.08
N PHE A 73 29.60 -14.41 -12.42
CA PHE A 73 30.59 -15.12 -13.24
C PHE A 73 30.82 -16.60 -12.85
N GLY A 74 29.83 -17.26 -12.21
CA GLY A 74 29.99 -18.66 -11.79
C GLY A 74 30.97 -18.93 -10.67
N ILE A 75 31.62 -17.88 -10.11
CA ILE A 75 32.68 -18.00 -9.10
C ILE A 75 32.22 -17.50 -7.72
N PHE A 76 31.38 -16.46 -7.68
CA PHE A 76 30.89 -15.88 -6.42
C PHE A 76 29.37 -15.94 -6.34
N LYS A 77 28.88 -16.70 -5.36
CA LYS A 77 27.45 -16.76 -5.00
C LYS A 77 27.16 -15.74 -3.92
N THR A 78 26.42 -14.70 -4.23
CA THR A 78 25.94 -13.74 -3.24
C THR A 78 24.49 -14.02 -2.90
N HIS A 79 24.16 -13.92 -1.62
CA HIS A 79 22.80 -14.09 -1.12
C HIS A 79 22.32 -12.75 -0.57
N SER A 80 21.19 -12.30 -1.04
CA SER A 80 20.47 -11.17 -0.45
C SER A 80 19.16 -11.67 0.12
N LYS A 81 18.86 -11.27 1.34
CA LYS A 81 17.65 -11.66 2.05
C LYS A 81 16.96 -10.42 2.58
N ALA A 82 15.67 -10.32 2.36
CA ALA A 82 14.82 -9.32 2.98
C ALA A 82 13.59 -9.98 3.61
N LEU A 83 13.39 -9.73 4.90
CA LEU A 83 12.19 -10.14 5.62
C LEU A 83 11.28 -8.93 5.78
N VAL A 84 10.09 -9.01 5.20
CA VAL A 84 9.10 -7.94 5.24
C VAL A 84 7.85 -8.43 5.96
N VAL A 85 7.45 -7.71 7.01
CA VAL A 85 6.13 -7.89 7.62
C VAL A 85 5.17 -6.96 6.91
N ALA A 86 4.26 -7.53 6.14
CA ALA A 86 3.23 -6.82 5.42
C ALA A 86 1.91 -6.92 6.20
N LYS A 87 1.30 -5.79 6.49
CA LYS A 87 -0.05 -5.70 7.04
C LYS A 87 -0.95 -5.07 5.99
N ALA A 88 -2.14 -5.62 5.83
CA ALA A 88 -3.12 -5.07 4.90
C ALA A 88 -4.51 -5.03 5.54
N LYS A 89 -5.20 -3.91 5.32
CA LYS A 89 -6.64 -3.80 5.46
C LYS A 89 -7.23 -3.93 4.06
N VAL A 90 -8.01 -4.96 3.84
CA VAL A 90 -8.65 -5.24 2.54
C VAL A 90 -10.13 -5.02 2.66
N SER A 91 -10.67 -4.17 1.80
CA SER A 91 -12.10 -3.90 1.71
C SER A 91 -12.67 -4.59 0.48
N VAL A 92 -13.68 -5.43 0.67
CA VAL A 92 -14.38 -6.16 -0.38
C VAL A 92 -15.82 -5.65 -0.48
N GLY A 93 -16.32 -5.54 -1.68
CA GLY A 93 -17.66 -5.02 -1.92
C GLY A 93 -18.10 -5.22 -3.35
N TYR A 94 -19.01 -4.36 -3.79
CA TYR A 94 -19.64 -4.45 -5.09
C TYR A 94 -19.62 -3.12 -5.82
N ASP A 95 -19.39 -3.21 -7.11
CA ASP A 95 -19.62 -2.10 -8.04
C ASP A 95 -21.05 -2.20 -8.60
N PHE A 96 -21.95 -1.40 -8.06
CA PHE A 96 -23.35 -1.39 -8.47
C PHE A 96 -23.57 -0.88 -9.90
N SER A 97 -22.58 -0.21 -10.49
CA SER A 97 -22.65 0.19 -11.90
C SER A 97 -22.60 -1.00 -12.87
N LYS A 98 -22.06 -2.13 -12.41
CA LYS A 98 -21.98 -3.40 -13.17
C LYS A 98 -23.24 -4.26 -13.04
N MET A 99 -24.16 -3.91 -12.13
CA MET A 99 -25.38 -4.67 -11.89
C MET A 99 -26.50 -4.24 -12.86
N ARG A 100 -27.37 -5.17 -13.21
CA ARG A 100 -28.55 -4.91 -14.03
C ARG A 100 -29.82 -5.30 -13.30
N PHE A 101 -30.77 -4.38 -13.29
CA PHE A 101 -32.03 -4.52 -12.59
C PHE A 101 -33.19 -4.22 -13.54
N ARG A 102 -34.24 -5.01 -13.46
CA ARG A 102 -35.52 -4.75 -14.11
C ARG A 102 -36.59 -4.50 -13.05
N ARG A 103 -37.42 -3.50 -13.26
CA ARG A 103 -38.52 -3.14 -12.36
C ARG A 103 -39.84 -3.55 -12.96
N ASP A 104 -40.61 -4.36 -12.24
CA ASP A 104 -42.00 -4.63 -12.55
C ASP A 104 -42.89 -3.82 -11.61
N HIS A 105 -43.48 -2.77 -12.15
CA HIS A 105 -44.35 -1.87 -11.40
C HIS A 105 -45.70 -2.49 -11.06
N ALA A 106 -46.19 -3.43 -11.88
CA ALA A 106 -47.49 -4.08 -11.66
C ALA A 106 -47.45 -5.00 -10.43
N SER A 107 -46.38 -5.77 -10.30
CA SER A 107 -46.18 -6.67 -9.14
C SER A 107 -45.37 -6.02 -8.01
N ARG A 108 -44.84 -4.78 -8.19
CA ARG A 108 -43.89 -4.11 -7.30
C ARG A 108 -42.69 -5.00 -7.01
N THR A 109 -42.09 -5.56 -8.05
CA THR A 109 -40.98 -6.48 -7.94
C THR A 109 -39.74 -5.89 -8.61
N LEU A 110 -38.62 -5.89 -7.89
CA LEU A 110 -37.28 -5.61 -8.43
C LEU A 110 -36.64 -6.95 -8.79
N ILE A 111 -36.36 -7.12 -10.08
CA ILE A 111 -35.76 -8.35 -10.60
C ILE A 111 -34.31 -8.07 -10.90
N ILE A 112 -33.40 -8.83 -10.29
CA ILE A 112 -31.97 -8.75 -10.56
C ILE A 112 -31.67 -9.65 -11.77
N GLU A 113 -31.33 -9.05 -12.91
CA GLU A 113 -30.98 -9.75 -14.15
C GLU A 113 -29.50 -10.15 -14.18
N HIS A 114 -28.64 -9.30 -13.61
CA HIS A 114 -27.22 -9.58 -13.48
C HIS A 114 -26.70 -9.05 -12.16
N PHE A 115 -26.16 -9.96 -11.37
CA PHE A 115 -25.49 -9.65 -10.12
C PHE A 115 -23.99 -9.73 -10.34
N ALA A 116 -23.26 -8.63 -10.11
CA ALA A 116 -21.82 -8.62 -10.26
C ALA A 116 -21.16 -9.49 -9.19
N ASP A 117 -19.95 -9.98 -9.45
CA ASP A 117 -19.14 -10.66 -8.46
C ASP A 117 -18.55 -9.66 -7.45
N PRO A 118 -18.28 -10.10 -6.21
CA PRO A 118 -17.58 -9.28 -5.24
C PRO A 118 -16.15 -8.96 -5.72
N GLU A 119 -15.74 -7.73 -5.57
CA GLU A 119 -14.40 -7.28 -5.94
C GLU A 119 -13.67 -6.63 -4.77
N ILE A 120 -12.34 -6.65 -4.78
CA ILE A 120 -11.54 -5.87 -3.85
C ILE A 120 -11.68 -4.40 -4.25
N ILE A 121 -12.33 -3.62 -3.39
CA ILE A 121 -12.54 -2.18 -3.58
C ILE A 121 -11.28 -1.39 -3.23
N SER A 122 -10.63 -1.78 -2.14
CA SER A 122 -9.36 -1.17 -1.72
C SER A 122 -8.50 -2.16 -0.96
N ILE A 123 -7.20 -1.96 -1.05
CA ILE A 123 -6.21 -2.61 -0.22
C ILE A 123 -5.24 -1.55 0.31
N ASP A 124 -5.31 -1.33 1.61
CA ASP A 124 -4.43 -0.41 2.32
C ASP A 124 -3.35 -1.21 3.02
N THR A 125 -2.09 -0.95 2.66
CA THR A 125 -0.94 -1.77 3.06
C THR A 125 0.07 -0.96 3.84
N ASP A 126 0.54 -1.55 4.95
CA ASP A 126 1.65 -1.07 5.76
C ASP A 126 2.76 -2.13 5.75
N TYR A 127 3.99 -1.70 5.46
CA TYR A 127 5.12 -2.59 5.32
C TYR A 127 6.20 -2.25 6.33
N LYS A 128 6.72 -3.27 6.99
CA LYS A 128 7.84 -3.13 7.91
C LYS A 128 8.94 -4.11 7.54
N PHE A 129 10.08 -3.59 7.14
CA PHE A 129 11.28 -4.39 6.93
C PHE A 129 11.87 -4.77 8.30
N TYR A 130 12.07 -6.06 8.51
CA TYR A 130 12.51 -6.59 9.79
C TYR A 130 13.98 -6.98 9.78
N ASP A 131 14.42 -7.62 8.68
CA ASP A 131 15.81 -8.01 8.48
C ASP A 131 16.18 -7.80 7.02
N ILE A 132 17.24 -7.01 6.79
CA ILE A 132 17.79 -6.77 5.48
C ILE A 132 19.24 -7.19 5.53
N ASN A 133 19.52 -8.39 5.00
CA ASN A 133 20.89 -8.86 4.87
C ASN A 133 21.34 -8.69 3.42
N GLN A 134 22.24 -7.76 3.22
CA GLN A 134 22.79 -7.43 1.90
C GLN A 134 24.19 -8.02 1.78
N GLY A 135 24.45 -8.74 0.69
CA GLY A 135 25.80 -9.16 0.35
C GLY A 135 26.69 -7.96 0.01
N ILE A 136 27.99 -8.08 0.20
CA ILE A 136 28.95 -6.99 -0.07
C ILE A 136 28.89 -6.53 -1.55
N LEU A 137 28.55 -7.43 -2.47
CA LEU A 137 28.47 -7.20 -3.91
C LEU A 137 27.05 -7.09 -4.47
N ASN A 138 26.05 -7.31 -3.64
CA ASN A 138 24.63 -7.32 -4.04
C ASN A 138 23.81 -6.52 -3.03
N LYS A 139 23.81 -5.20 -3.20
CA LYS A 139 22.97 -4.31 -2.41
C LYS A 139 21.62 -4.18 -3.09
N PHE A 140 20.55 -4.19 -2.28
CA PHE A 140 19.22 -3.82 -2.77
C PHE A 140 19.24 -2.38 -3.28
N ASP A 141 18.76 -2.19 -4.48
CA ASP A 141 18.47 -0.87 -5.01
C ASP A 141 16.98 -0.49 -4.81
N ASN A 142 16.61 0.69 -5.27
CA ASN A 142 15.22 1.15 -5.13
C ASN A 142 14.23 0.31 -5.95
N GLU A 143 14.68 -0.31 -7.04
CA GLU A 143 13.86 -1.17 -7.89
C GLU A 143 13.58 -2.50 -7.20
N ASP A 144 14.60 -3.08 -6.55
CA ASP A 144 14.47 -4.31 -5.74
C ASP A 144 13.45 -4.11 -4.60
N TYR A 145 13.54 -2.98 -3.86
CA TYR A 145 12.57 -2.66 -2.81
C TYR A 145 11.14 -2.54 -3.36
N ASN A 146 10.98 -1.83 -4.47
CA ASN A 146 9.67 -1.68 -5.09
C ASN A 146 9.11 -3.02 -5.57
N ALA A 147 9.93 -3.89 -6.17
CA ALA A 147 9.52 -5.23 -6.59
C ALA A 147 9.01 -6.07 -5.40
N ILE A 148 9.74 -6.06 -4.28
CA ILE A 148 9.35 -6.74 -3.04
C ILE A 148 7.99 -6.26 -2.54
N LEU A 149 7.75 -4.93 -2.50
CA LEU A 149 6.49 -4.36 -2.04
C LEU A 149 5.32 -4.70 -2.96
N VAL A 150 5.53 -4.69 -4.28
CA VAL A 150 4.52 -5.06 -5.28
C VAL A 150 4.14 -6.53 -5.12
N GLU A 151 5.13 -7.41 -4.96
CA GLU A 151 4.88 -8.84 -4.80
C GLU A 151 4.20 -9.16 -3.48
N ALA A 152 4.62 -8.54 -2.38
CA ALA A 152 3.94 -8.66 -1.08
C ALA A 152 2.48 -8.20 -1.15
N LYS A 153 2.19 -7.09 -1.85
CA LYS A 153 0.83 -6.61 -2.07
C LYS A 153 -0.01 -7.60 -2.89
N LYS A 154 0.58 -8.18 -3.95
CA LYS A 154 -0.09 -9.18 -4.78
C LYS A 154 -0.45 -10.43 -3.97
N LEU A 155 0.47 -10.93 -3.15
CA LEU A 155 0.21 -12.05 -2.25
C LEU A 155 -0.94 -11.77 -1.28
N MET A 156 -0.98 -10.57 -0.69
CA MET A 156 -2.06 -10.14 0.18
C MET A 156 -3.40 -10.11 -0.55
N GLN A 157 -3.41 -9.63 -1.79
CA GLN A 157 -4.59 -9.60 -2.64
C GLN A 157 -5.11 -11.01 -2.95
N GLU A 158 -4.23 -11.93 -3.32
CA GLU A 158 -4.57 -13.33 -3.57
C GLU A 158 -5.14 -14.01 -2.32
N LYS A 159 -4.53 -13.78 -1.16
CA LYS A 159 -5.03 -14.32 0.11
C LYS A 159 -6.39 -13.74 0.51
N ALA A 160 -6.61 -12.45 0.28
CA ALA A 160 -7.91 -11.83 0.53
C ALA A 160 -8.99 -12.40 -0.39
N GLN A 161 -8.69 -12.64 -1.66
CA GLN A 161 -9.62 -13.28 -2.60
C GLN A 161 -9.94 -14.73 -2.23
N ALA A 162 -8.95 -15.46 -1.69
CA ALA A 162 -9.14 -16.85 -1.25
C ALA A 162 -9.72 -16.98 0.18
N SER A 163 -9.93 -15.86 0.87
CA SER A 163 -10.53 -15.84 2.20
C SER A 163 -12.06 -15.86 2.17
N GLU A 164 -12.67 -15.82 3.35
CA GLU A 164 -14.14 -15.73 3.48
C GLU A 164 -14.71 -14.33 3.14
N LEU A 165 -13.87 -13.33 2.91
CA LEU A 165 -14.34 -11.95 2.67
C LEU A 165 -15.30 -11.82 1.48
N PRO A 166 -15.04 -12.44 0.31
CA PRO A 166 -16.00 -12.39 -0.81
C PRO A 166 -17.35 -12.98 -0.46
N GLU A 167 -17.38 -14.10 0.27
CA GLU A 167 -18.61 -14.75 0.70
C GLU A 167 -19.38 -13.90 1.71
N ILE A 168 -18.70 -13.29 2.67
CA ILE A 168 -19.29 -12.36 3.62
C ILE A 168 -19.90 -11.15 2.89
N ALA A 169 -19.17 -10.56 1.94
CA ALA A 169 -19.67 -9.46 1.14
C ALA A 169 -20.92 -9.86 0.32
N GLN A 170 -20.95 -11.08 -0.23
CA GLN A 170 -22.10 -11.60 -0.96
C GLN A 170 -23.33 -11.75 -0.07
N LYS A 171 -23.18 -12.32 1.10
CA LYS A 171 -24.30 -12.44 2.06
C LYS A 171 -24.81 -11.07 2.49
N GLN A 172 -23.89 -10.14 2.73
CA GLN A 172 -24.23 -8.79 3.17
C GLN A 172 -24.96 -7.98 2.11
N VAL A 173 -24.56 -8.06 0.83
CA VAL A 173 -25.27 -7.35 -0.26
C VAL A 173 -26.68 -7.90 -0.47
N GLN A 174 -26.84 -9.22 -0.40
CA GLN A 174 -28.15 -9.85 -0.52
C GLN A 174 -29.10 -9.37 0.59
N PHE A 175 -28.62 -9.40 1.84
CA PHE A 175 -29.38 -8.89 2.98
C PHE A 175 -29.74 -7.42 2.82
N MET A 176 -28.78 -6.56 2.45
CA MET A 176 -28.98 -5.13 2.23
C MET A 176 -30.02 -4.88 1.13
N MET A 177 -29.93 -5.56 -0.01
CA MET A 177 -30.86 -5.41 -1.11
C MET A 177 -32.26 -5.84 -0.71
N GLN A 178 -32.39 -6.95 0.02
CA GLN A 178 -33.68 -7.42 0.54
C GLN A 178 -34.32 -6.39 1.48
N GLN A 179 -33.52 -5.83 2.42
CA GLN A 179 -34.02 -4.81 3.35
C GLN A 179 -34.49 -3.55 2.63
N LEU A 180 -33.71 -3.10 1.63
CA LEU A 180 -34.06 -1.93 0.82
C LEU A 180 -35.37 -2.15 0.05
N CYS A 181 -35.57 -3.31 -0.56
CA CYS A 181 -36.79 -3.63 -1.28
C CYS A 181 -37.99 -3.68 -0.32
N VAL A 182 -37.84 -4.38 0.80
CA VAL A 182 -38.91 -4.49 1.81
C VAL A 182 -39.29 -3.11 2.34
N SER A 183 -38.32 -2.26 2.68
CA SER A 183 -38.56 -0.91 3.20
C SER A 183 -39.29 -0.01 2.19
N ALA A 184 -39.05 -0.22 0.89
CA ALA A 184 -39.72 0.47 -0.19
C ALA A 184 -41.08 -0.12 -0.57
N GLY A 185 -41.51 -1.21 0.06
CA GLY A 185 -42.74 -1.93 -0.29
C GLY A 185 -42.64 -2.72 -1.60
N TRP A 186 -41.43 -3.13 -1.96
CA TRP A 186 -41.12 -3.92 -3.15
C TRP A 186 -40.68 -5.34 -2.76
N LYS A 187 -40.88 -6.29 -3.67
CA LYS A 187 -40.31 -7.63 -3.57
C LYS A 187 -38.97 -7.67 -4.32
N LEU A 188 -38.05 -8.49 -3.85
CA LEU A 188 -36.81 -8.79 -4.55
C LEU A 188 -36.89 -10.18 -5.13
N GLU A 189 -36.68 -10.29 -6.44
CA GLU A 189 -36.59 -11.57 -7.13
C GLU A 189 -35.28 -11.62 -7.91
N HIS A 190 -34.69 -12.80 -7.97
CA HIS A 190 -33.52 -13.07 -8.78
C HIS A 190 -33.94 -13.85 -10.01
N GLU A 191 -33.60 -13.39 -11.20
CA GLU A 191 -33.74 -14.20 -12.40
C GLU A 191 -32.65 -15.28 -12.32
N LYS A 192 -33.04 -16.43 -11.76
CA LYS A 192 -32.40 -17.76 -11.74
C LYS A 192 -30.87 -17.80 -11.96
N ILE A 193 -30.08 -16.96 -11.31
CA ILE A 193 -28.63 -16.96 -11.38
C ILE A 193 -28.01 -16.76 -9.99
N LEU A 194 -28.27 -17.71 -9.11
CA LEU A 194 -27.41 -17.96 -7.96
C LEU A 194 -27.22 -19.46 -7.85
N GLU A 195 -26.49 -20.04 -8.82
CA GLU A 195 -25.77 -21.24 -8.48
C GLU A 195 -24.68 -20.85 -7.48
N PRO A 196 -24.65 -21.49 -6.31
CA PRO A 196 -23.56 -21.23 -5.36
C PRO A 196 -22.25 -21.61 -6.05
N LEU A 197 -21.26 -20.76 -5.90
CA LEU A 197 -19.84 -20.87 -6.32
C LEU A 197 -19.29 -22.32 -6.39
N LYS A 198 -19.79 -23.14 -7.30
CA LYS A 198 -19.17 -24.41 -7.68
C LYS A 198 -17.94 -24.22 -8.58
N THR A 199 -17.77 -23.04 -9.16
CA THR A 199 -16.73 -22.78 -10.13
C THR A 199 -15.34 -22.57 -9.51
N LEU A 200 -15.26 -22.18 -8.24
CA LEU A 200 -13.97 -22.06 -7.53
C LEU A 200 -13.44 -23.39 -7.00
N GLN A 201 -14.31 -24.35 -6.72
CA GLN A 201 -13.92 -25.67 -6.24
C GLN A 201 -13.28 -26.50 -7.38
N VAL A 202 -13.72 -26.32 -8.63
CA VAL A 202 -13.18 -27.06 -9.78
C VAL A 202 -11.78 -26.59 -10.16
N ALA A 203 -11.49 -25.29 -10.01
CA ALA A 203 -10.14 -24.76 -10.32
C ALA A 203 -9.06 -25.18 -9.30
N ILE A 204 -9.47 -25.49 -8.06
CA ILE A 204 -8.55 -25.97 -7.02
C ILE A 204 -8.24 -27.46 -7.20
N ASP A 205 -9.18 -28.24 -7.72
CA ASP A 205 -9.00 -29.69 -7.93
C ASP A 205 -8.21 -30.02 -9.21
N GLU A 206 -8.20 -29.15 -10.22
CA GLU A 206 -7.38 -29.31 -11.43
C GLU A 206 -5.89 -29.03 -11.19
N HIS A 207 -5.52 -28.26 -10.17
CA HIS A 207 -4.11 -27.98 -9.82
C HIS A 207 -3.50 -28.99 -8.84
N LYS A 208 -4.24 -30.03 -8.44
CA LYS A 208 -3.78 -31.10 -7.53
C LYS A 208 -3.55 -32.45 -8.22
N LYS A 209 -3.57 -32.47 -9.53
CA LYS A 209 -3.12 -33.62 -10.37
C LYS A 209 -1.85 -33.25 -11.12
#